data_077a26c9b19d3ecf132e690579b75f2a
#
_entry.id   077a26c9b19d3ecf132e690579b75f2a
#
_cell.length_a   1.000
_cell.length_b   1.000
_cell.length_c   1.000
_cell.angle_alpha   90.00
_cell.angle_beta   90.00
_cell.angle_gamma   90.00
#
_symmetry.space_group_name_H-M   'P 1'
#
loop_
_entity.id
_entity.type
_entity.pdbx_description
1 polymer ?
#
loop_
_entity_poly.entity_id
_entity_poly.type
_entity_poly.pdbx_seq_one_letter_code
_entity_poly.pdbx_strand_id
1 'polypeptide(L)'
;MKPTTWNYEPQRPAFSRALMALGNTRKEIVVASADLSSSVGTHAFSQEFPERHYNFGIAEQNMISTCAGIASTGKVVFASSFAIFCTGRVYDQIRQSVCYPKLNVKIVATHAGITVGGDGATHQMIEDLALMRALPNMTVVVPADAPETEKAILAAADYEGPVYIRIGRANVPVCTTGKDCQDFEIGKATVMRDGDDVTLVGTGIMVAKCLEAAEELAKHQVSARVINLSTIKPLDERILIKAARETGCIVTAEEHSVVMGMGAAVALVLVENAHVPMKRVGIPDSFGESGEPDDLMAKYGLTVDNIVDGAHDVIKRRGR
;
A
#
# COMPACT_ATOMS: atom_id res chain seq x y z
N MET A 1 -23.48 13.24 13.61
CA MET A 1 -23.48 12.47 12.36
C MET A 1 -23.67 10.99 12.69
N LYS A 2 -24.33 10.19 11.83
CA LYS A 2 -24.31 8.73 11.99
C LYS A 2 -22.89 8.26 11.68
N PRO A 3 -22.33 7.29 12.42
CA PRO A 3 -21.03 6.74 12.08
C PRO A 3 -21.05 6.19 10.65
N THR A 4 -19.96 6.39 9.91
CA THR A 4 -19.84 5.87 8.54
C THR A 4 -19.94 4.34 8.58
N THR A 5 -20.94 3.80 7.89
CA THR A 5 -21.06 2.35 7.72
C THR A 5 -20.35 1.96 6.44
N TRP A 6 -19.20 1.27 6.58
CA TRP A 6 -18.42 0.81 5.44
C TRP A 6 -18.99 -0.47 4.82
N ASN A 7 -18.96 -0.56 3.49
CA ASN A 7 -18.93 -1.85 2.82
C ASN A 7 -17.51 -2.39 2.92
N TYR A 8 -17.37 -3.71 3.11
CA TYR A 8 -16.07 -4.36 3.22
C TYR A 8 -15.85 -5.29 2.03
N GLU A 9 -14.71 -5.15 1.36
CA GLU A 9 -14.32 -6.00 0.25
C GLU A 9 -12.86 -6.43 0.37
N PRO A 10 -12.51 -7.66 -0.05
CA PRO A 10 -11.12 -8.09 -0.13
C PRO A 10 -10.45 -7.53 -1.39
N GLN A 11 -9.19 -7.11 -1.29
CA GLN A 11 -8.42 -6.55 -2.41
C GLN A 11 -7.99 -7.61 -3.44
N ARG A 12 -7.79 -8.86 -3.04
CA ARG A 12 -7.35 -9.96 -3.94
C ARG A 12 -8.31 -10.27 -5.09
N PRO A 13 -9.63 -10.35 -4.89
CA PRO A 13 -10.58 -10.45 -6.00
C PRO A 13 -10.55 -9.26 -6.96
N ALA A 14 -10.29 -8.03 -6.48
CA ALA A 14 -10.13 -6.86 -7.33
C ALA A 14 -8.86 -7.00 -8.21
N PHE A 15 -7.75 -7.46 -7.64
CA PHE A 15 -6.55 -7.82 -8.40
C PHE A 15 -6.86 -8.88 -9.47
N SER A 16 -7.59 -9.95 -9.12
CA SER A 16 -7.98 -10.99 -10.07
C SER A 16 -8.82 -10.43 -11.22
N ARG A 17 -9.82 -9.57 -10.95
CA ARG A 17 -10.64 -8.91 -11.98
C ARG A 17 -9.79 -8.07 -12.94
N ALA A 18 -8.88 -7.26 -12.40
CA ALA A 18 -7.98 -6.44 -13.22
C ALA A 18 -7.07 -7.30 -14.11
N LEU A 19 -6.51 -8.41 -13.58
CA LEU A 19 -5.70 -9.34 -14.38
C LEU A 19 -6.53 -9.97 -15.51
N MET A 20 -7.76 -10.37 -15.24
CA MET A 20 -8.64 -10.93 -16.27
C MET A 20 -8.96 -9.92 -17.38
N ALA A 21 -9.25 -8.67 -17.01
CA ALA A 21 -9.47 -7.59 -17.98
C ALA A 21 -8.24 -7.35 -18.87
N LEU A 22 -7.04 -7.29 -18.25
CA LEU A 22 -5.78 -7.18 -18.96
C LEU A 22 -5.50 -8.40 -19.85
N GLY A 23 -5.70 -9.61 -19.37
CA GLY A 23 -5.49 -10.84 -20.10
C GLY A 23 -6.33 -10.95 -21.37
N ASN A 24 -7.59 -10.48 -21.31
CA ASN A 24 -8.51 -10.46 -22.45
C ASN A 24 -8.11 -9.44 -23.53
N THR A 25 -7.49 -8.33 -23.16
CA THR A 25 -7.20 -7.22 -24.08
C THR A 25 -5.74 -7.11 -24.51
N ARG A 26 -4.80 -7.70 -23.76
CA ARG A 26 -3.36 -7.50 -23.92
C ARG A 26 -2.60 -8.84 -23.92
N LYS A 27 -2.08 -9.22 -25.07
CA LYS A 27 -1.35 -10.51 -25.26
C LYS A 27 0.06 -10.51 -24.64
N GLU A 28 0.61 -9.35 -24.37
CA GLU A 28 1.94 -9.20 -23.74
C GLU A 28 1.91 -9.42 -22.23
N ILE A 29 0.71 -9.48 -21.61
CA ILE A 29 0.58 -9.74 -20.17
C ILE A 29 0.89 -11.19 -19.87
N VAL A 30 1.82 -11.39 -18.93
CA VAL A 30 2.24 -12.68 -18.38
C VAL A 30 2.08 -12.64 -16.87
N VAL A 31 1.64 -13.75 -16.29
CA VAL A 31 1.42 -13.85 -14.83
C VAL A 31 2.26 -15.01 -14.27
N ALA A 32 2.86 -14.77 -13.11
CA ALA A 32 3.67 -15.78 -12.42
C ALA A 32 3.24 -15.91 -10.94
N SER A 33 3.30 -17.13 -10.42
CA SER A 33 3.06 -17.43 -9.01
C SER A 33 4.01 -18.50 -8.50
N ALA A 34 4.15 -18.59 -7.17
CA ALA A 34 4.99 -19.56 -6.48
C ALA A 34 4.11 -20.47 -5.60
N ASP A 35 3.35 -21.35 -6.27
CA ASP A 35 2.44 -22.35 -5.66
C ASP A 35 1.31 -21.79 -4.78
N LEU A 36 0.96 -20.52 -5.00
CA LEU A 36 -0.05 -19.79 -4.22
C LEU A 36 -1.17 -19.18 -5.09
N SER A 37 -1.36 -19.62 -6.34
CA SER A 37 -2.25 -18.98 -7.31
C SER A 37 -3.68 -18.71 -6.77
N SER A 38 -4.25 -19.64 -6.04
CA SER A 38 -5.58 -19.47 -5.41
C SER A 38 -5.56 -18.43 -4.30
N SER A 39 -4.51 -18.40 -3.49
CA SER A 39 -4.40 -17.51 -2.34
C SER A 39 -4.11 -16.07 -2.74
N VAL A 40 -3.35 -15.87 -3.81
CA VAL A 40 -2.93 -14.53 -4.25
C VAL A 40 -3.84 -13.90 -5.31
N GLY A 41 -4.80 -14.65 -5.86
CA GLY A 41 -5.77 -14.13 -6.83
C GLY A 41 -5.37 -14.29 -8.31
N THR A 42 -4.36 -15.12 -8.62
CA THR A 42 -3.93 -15.38 -10.01
C THR A 42 -4.58 -16.64 -10.63
N HIS A 43 -5.37 -17.39 -9.84
CA HIS A 43 -5.94 -18.67 -10.28
C HIS A 43 -6.86 -18.54 -11.50
N ALA A 44 -7.78 -17.56 -11.53
CA ALA A 44 -8.66 -17.36 -12.68
C ALA A 44 -7.85 -17.12 -13.98
N PHE A 45 -6.79 -16.32 -13.90
CA PHE A 45 -5.91 -16.09 -15.05
C PHE A 45 -5.22 -17.38 -15.50
N SER A 46 -4.80 -18.23 -14.58
CA SER A 46 -4.13 -19.50 -14.90
C SER A 46 -5.05 -20.49 -15.63
N GLN A 47 -6.36 -20.43 -15.37
CA GLN A 47 -7.35 -21.28 -16.04
C GLN A 47 -7.69 -20.77 -17.45
N GLU A 48 -7.86 -19.46 -17.61
CA GLU A 48 -8.26 -18.84 -18.87
C GLU A 48 -7.09 -18.68 -19.86
N PHE A 49 -5.88 -18.41 -19.34
CA PHE A 49 -4.69 -18.13 -20.14
C PHE A 49 -3.50 -19.01 -19.70
N PRO A 50 -3.60 -20.36 -19.77
CA PRO A 50 -2.57 -21.26 -19.26
C PRO A 50 -1.21 -21.08 -19.94
N GLU A 51 -1.18 -20.64 -21.21
CA GLU A 51 0.06 -20.38 -21.97
C GLU A 51 0.79 -19.09 -21.54
N ARG A 52 0.16 -18.27 -20.72
CA ARG A 52 0.70 -17.00 -20.18
C ARG A 52 0.80 -16.98 -18.66
N HIS A 53 0.54 -18.11 -18.01
CA HIS A 53 0.70 -18.28 -16.58
C HIS A 53 1.79 -19.30 -16.26
N TYR A 54 2.73 -18.92 -15.38
CA TYR A 54 3.82 -19.79 -14.96
C TYR A 54 3.78 -20.00 -13.44
N ASN A 55 3.70 -21.26 -13.02
CA ASN A 55 3.84 -21.64 -11.61
C ASN A 55 5.24 -22.21 -11.38
N PHE A 56 5.99 -21.57 -10.48
CA PHE A 56 7.39 -21.94 -10.19
C PHE A 56 7.53 -22.88 -8.98
N GLY A 57 6.41 -23.34 -8.38
CA GLY A 57 6.47 -24.03 -7.09
C GLY A 57 6.94 -23.07 -5.99
N ILE A 58 7.34 -23.59 -4.84
CA ILE A 58 7.83 -22.78 -3.70
C ILE A 58 9.27 -22.34 -3.95
N ALA A 59 9.48 -21.53 -4.98
CA ALA A 59 10.80 -21.09 -5.45
C ALA A 59 10.76 -19.62 -5.94
N GLU A 60 10.48 -18.69 -5.03
CA GLU A 60 10.25 -17.28 -5.34
C GLU A 60 11.47 -16.58 -5.97
N GLN A 61 12.68 -16.97 -5.58
CA GLN A 61 13.90 -16.44 -6.20
C GLN A 61 14.00 -16.82 -7.68
N ASN A 62 13.68 -18.08 -8.02
CA ASN A 62 13.58 -18.53 -9.39
C ASN A 62 12.46 -17.81 -10.15
N MET A 63 11.29 -17.64 -9.50
CA MET A 63 10.16 -16.90 -10.08
C MET A 63 10.58 -15.49 -10.47
N ILE A 64 11.14 -14.70 -9.56
CA ILE A 64 11.52 -13.31 -9.85
C ILE A 64 12.62 -13.22 -10.92
N SER A 65 13.64 -14.09 -10.87
CA SER A 65 14.71 -14.12 -11.87
C SER A 65 14.16 -14.45 -13.26
N THR A 66 13.27 -15.43 -13.36
CA THR A 66 12.63 -15.80 -14.63
C THR A 66 11.66 -14.73 -15.12
N CYS A 67 10.90 -14.08 -14.23
CA CYS A 67 10.04 -12.94 -14.58
C CYS A 67 10.86 -11.80 -15.19
N ALA A 68 12.05 -11.53 -14.66
CA ALA A 68 12.97 -10.55 -15.25
C ALA A 68 13.41 -10.96 -16.67
N GLY A 69 13.76 -12.23 -16.87
CA GLY A 69 14.09 -12.76 -18.20
C GLY A 69 12.92 -12.65 -19.19
N ILE A 70 11.69 -12.97 -18.77
CA ILE A 70 10.50 -12.82 -19.60
C ILE A 70 10.25 -11.33 -19.91
N ALA A 71 10.37 -10.44 -18.95
CA ALA A 71 10.19 -8.99 -19.15
C ALA A 71 11.23 -8.41 -20.13
N SER A 72 12.45 -8.94 -20.16
CA SER A 72 13.49 -8.52 -21.13
C SER A 72 13.13 -8.80 -22.61
N THR A 73 12.13 -9.66 -22.85
CA THR A 73 11.57 -9.93 -24.19
C THR A 73 10.44 -8.97 -24.59
N GLY A 74 10.20 -7.92 -23.82
CA GLY A 74 9.13 -6.93 -24.08
C GLY A 74 7.76 -7.30 -23.51
N LYS A 75 7.68 -8.28 -22.60
CA LYS A 75 6.45 -8.64 -21.89
C LYS A 75 6.25 -7.77 -20.64
N VAL A 76 4.99 -7.60 -20.23
CA VAL A 76 4.61 -7.04 -18.93
C VAL A 76 4.30 -8.20 -18.01
N VAL A 77 5.11 -8.36 -16.96
CA VAL A 77 5.03 -9.55 -16.09
C VAL A 77 4.47 -9.19 -14.73
N PHE A 78 3.36 -9.82 -14.35
CA PHE A 78 2.82 -9.75 -13.00
C PHE A 78 3.29 -10.96 -12.19
N ALA A 79 4.18 -10.75 -11.22
CA ALA A 79 4.66 -11.76 -10.29
C ALA A 79 3.93 -11.62 -8.95
N SER A 80 3.34 -12.70 -8.43
CA SER A 80 2.58 -12.62 -7.19
C SER A 80 2.88 -13.78 -6.24
N SER A 81 3.10 -13.44 -4.98
CA SER A 81 3.17 -14.32 -3.82
C SER A 81 2.82 -13.51 -2.56
N PHE A 82 3.00 -14.06 -1.35
CA PHE A 82 2.85 -13.29 -0.13
C PHE A 82 3.96 -12.24 0.00
N ALA A 83 3.66 -11.11 0.63
CA ALA A 83 4.59 -9.98 0.72
C ALA A 83 5.93 -10.38 1.34
N ILE A 84 5.94 -11.20 2.39
CA ILE A 84 7.17 -11.69 3.04
C ILE A 84 8.06 -12.46 2.05
N PHE A 85 7.46 -13.22 1.13
CA PHE A 85 8.18 -14.02 0.14
C PHE A 85 8.55 -13.23 -1.12
N CYS A 86 7.73 -12.23 -1.49
CA CYS A 86 7.97 -11.33 -2.64
C CYS A 86 8.91 -10.16 -2.34
N THR A 87 9.42 -10.02 -1.11
CA THR A 87 10.30 -8.90 -0.73
C THR A 87 11.58 -9.39 -0.07
N GLY A 88 11.55 -9.79 1.20
CA GLY A 88 12.75 -10.17 1.94
C GLY A 88 13.52 -11.34 1.31
N ARG A 89 12.81 -12.43 0.97
CA ARG A 89 13.42 -13.66 0.39
C ARG A 89 14.07 -13.42 -0.97
N VAL A 90 13.57 -12.49 -1.76
CA VAL A 90 13.94 -12.26 -3.17
C VAL A 90 14.56 -10.88 -3.41
N TYR A 91 15.02 -10.23 -2.35
CA TYR A 91 15.49 -8.84 -2.42
C TYR A 91 16.63 -8.64 -3.41
N ASP A 92 17.60 -9.56 -3.44
CA ASP A 92 18.72 -9.48 -4.38
C ASP A 92 18.25 -9.66 -5.84
N GLN A 93 17.36 -10.61 -6.11
CA GLN A 93 16.81 -10.83 -7.46
C GLN A 93 16.02 -9.61 -7.94
N ILE A 94 15.22 -8.98 -7.06
CA ILE A 94 14.53 -7.73 -7.40
C ILE A 94 15.54 -6.63 -7.71
N ARG A 95 16.54 -6.45 -6.85
CA ARG A 95 17.56 -5.42 -7.00
C ARG A 95 18.34 -5.57 -8.31
N GLN A 96 18.92 -6.73 -8.54
CA GLN A 96 19.86 -6.97 -9.63
C GLN A 96 19.16 -7.23 -10.97
N SER A 97 18.11 -8.07 -10.95
CA SER A 97 17.51 -8.55 -12.19
C SER A 97 16.31 -7.72 -12.64
N VAL A 98 15.64 -7.00 -11.73
CA VAL A 98 14.43 -6.22 -12.05
C VAL A 98 14.71 -4.71 -12.01
N CYS A 99 15.19 -4.19 -10.87
CA CYS A 99 15.32 -2.74 -10.68
C CYS A 99 16.52 -2.14 -11.42
N TYR A 100 17.68 -2.80 -11.39
CA TYR A 100 18.88 -2.29 -12.04
C TYR A 100 18.70 -2.11 -13.55
N PRO A 101 18.19 -3.12 -14.30
CA PRO A 101 17.90 -3.00 -15.74
C PRO A 101 16.55 -2.32 -16.05
N LYS A 102 15.77 -1.88 -15.04
CA LYS A 102 14.44 -1.24 -15.17
C LYS A 102 13.41 -2.08 -15.93
N LEU A 103 13.40 -3.39 -15.70
CA LEU A 103 12.49 -4.29 -16.40
C LEU A 103 11.03 -4.13 -15.96
N ASN A 104 10.13 -4.42 -16.89
CA ASN A 104 8.70 -4.22 -16.73
C ASN A 104 8.04 -5.37 -15.93
N VAL A 105 8.44 -5.51 -14.66
CA VAL A 105 7.92 -6.50 -13.72
C VAL A 105 7.07 -5.81 -12.65
N LYS A 106 5.83 -6.27 -12.49
CA LYS A 106 4.86 -5.82 -11.49
C LYS A 106 4.81 -6.87 -10.38
N ILE A 107 5.35 -6.55 -9.22
CA ILE A 107 5.36 -7.44 -8.06
C ILE A 107 4.11 -7.13 -7.24
N VAL A 108 3.08 -7.96 -7.36
CA VAL A 108 1.85 -7.81 -6.57
C VAL A 108 1.94 -8.69 -5.35
N ALA A 109 2.28 -8.08 -4.23
CA ALA A 109 2.53 -8.73 -2.97
C ALA A 109 1.26 -8.71 -2.10
N THR A 110 0.70 -9.88 -1.86
CA THR A 110 -0.50 -10.05 -1.03
C THR A 110 -0.13 -10.40 0.41
N HIS A 111 -1.09 -10.41 1.32
CA HIS A 111 -0.84 -10.79 2.72
C HIS A 111 0.23 -9.91 3.39
N ALA A 112 0.22 -8.59 3.12
CA ALA A 112 1.09 -7.64 3.77
C ALA A 112 0.51 -7.19 5.12
N GLY A 113 1.39 -6.81 6.05
CA GLY A 113 1.00 -6.27 7.36
C GLY A 113 0.62 -7.32 8.40
N ILE A 114 0.15 -6.87 9.55
CA ILE A 114 -0.26 -7.73 10.67
C ILE A 114 -1.67 -8.31 10.49
N THR A 115 -2.49 -7.72 9.61
CA THR A 115 -3.83 -8.24 9.28
C THR A 115 -3.81 -9.56 8.50
N VAL A 116 -2.64 -10.12 8.21
CA VAL A 116 -2.47 -11.55 7.87
C VAL A 116 -3.08 -12.43 8.95
N GLY A 117 -3.01 -12.02 10.20
CA GLY A 117 -3.72 -12.64 11.29
C GLY A 117 -3.08 -13.92 11.82
N GLY A 118 -3.83 -15.04 11.80
CA GLY A 118 -3.45 -16.30 12.45
C GLY A 118 -2.13 -16.93 11.98
N ASP A 119 -1.65 -16.63 10.77
CA ASP A 119 -0.36 -17.14 10.25
C ASP A 119 0.85 -16.60 11.06
N GLY A 120 0.67 -15.49 11.77
CA GLY A 120 1.64 -14.97 12.74
C GLY A 120 2.87 -14.31 12.13
N ALA A 121 3.84 -13.98 12.99
CA ALA A 121 5.01 -13.18 12.69
C ALA A 121 5.84 -13.65 11.48
N THR A 122 5.87 -14.95 11.21
CA THR A 122 6.63 -15.52 10.08
C THR A 122 6.04 -15.20 8.71
N HIS A 123 4.79 -14.73 8.66
CA HIS A 123 4.06 -14.39 7.45
C HIS A 123 3.65 -12.91 7.41
N GLN A 124 3.65 -12.24 8.55
CA GLN A 124 3.31 -10.82 8.68
C GLN A 124 4.47 -9.95 8.20
N MET A 125 4.37 -9.46 6.98
CA MET A 125 5.38 -8.56 6.40
C MET A 125 5.11 -7.12 6.82
N ILE A 126 5.96 -6.57 7.68
CA ILE A 126 5.82 -5.23 8.25
C ILE A 126 6.96 -4.27 7.85
N GLU A 127 7.91 -4.70 7.04
CA GLU A 127 9.07 -3.93 6.58
C GLU A 127 9.21 -3.84 5.05
N ASP A 128 8.25 -4.34 4.29
CA ASP A 128 8.28 -4.37 2.82
C ASP A 128 8.40 -2.98 2.17
N LEU A 129 7.69 -1.98 2.70
CA LEU A 129 7.79 -0.62 2.17
C LEU A 129 9.21 -0.05 2.36
N ALA A 130 9.84 -0.33 3.49
CA ALA A 130 11.22 0.07 3.75
C ALA A 130 12.18 -0.54 2.72
N LEU A 131 12.06 -1.85 2.48
CA LEU A 131 12.91 -2.59 1.54
C LEU A 131 12.70 -2.10 0.10
N MET A 132 11.46 -1.99 -0.35
CA MET A 132 11.15 -1.65 -1.74
C MET A 132 11.45 -0.17 -2.03
N ARG A 133 11.22 0.72 -1.09
CA ARG A 133 11.58 2.14 -1.24
C ARG A 133 13.08 2.37 -1.37
N ALA A 134 13.91 1.54 -0.71
CA ALA A 134 15.37 1.65 -0.78
C ALA A 134 15.92 1.32 -2.19
N LEU A 135 15.20 0.56 -3.00
CA LEU A 135 15.68 0.17 -4.33
C LEU A 135 15.55 1.32 -5.35
N PRO A 136 16.64 1.73 -6.03
CA PRO A 136 16.53 2.63 -7.17
C PRO A 136 15.59 2.06 -8.25
N ASN A 137 14.88 2.95 -8.96
CA ASN A 137 13.92 2.64 -10.03
C ASN A 137 12.64 1.90 -9.61
N MET A 138 12.55 1.35 -8.39
CA MET A 138 11.31 0.73 -7.92
C MET A 138 10.24 1.79 -7.63
N THR A 139 9.06 1.59 -8.20
CA THR A 139 7.84 2.31 -7.82
C THR A 139 7.08 1.52 -6.77
N VAL A 140 6.52 2.18 -5.75
CA VAL A 140 5.86 1.51 -4.61
C VAL A 140 4.44 2.06 -4.45
N VAL A 141 3.45 1.18 -4.57
CA VAL A 141 2.02 1.50 -4.54
C VAL A 141 1.32 0.69 -3.45
N VAL A 142 0.45 1.34 -2.67
CA VAL A 142 -0.31 0.75 -1.56
C VAL A 142 -1.76 1.21 -1.67
N PRO A 143 -2.60 0.56 -2.49
CA PRO A 143 -4.00 0.96 -2.64
C PRO A 143 -4.77 0.77 -1.34
N ALA A 144 -5.70 1.70 -1.08
CA ALA A 144 -6.48 1.72 0.16
C ALA A 144 -7.52 0.59 0.25
N ASP A 145 -8.15 0.25 -0.87
CA ASP A 145 -9.28 -0.69 -0.92
C ASP A 145 -9.36 -1.45 -2.25
N ALA A 146 -10.42 -2.24 -2.43
CA ALA A 146 -10.63 -3.05 -3.62
C ALA A 146 -10.80 -2.22 -4.91
N PRO A 147 -11.64 -1.16 -4.97
CA PRO A 147 -11.73 -0.28 -6.15
C PRO A 147 -10.40 0.37 -6.54
N GLU A 148 -9.65 0.88 -5.57
CA GLU A 148 -8.34 1.48 -5.85
C GLU A 148 -7.32 0.43 -6.28
N THR A 149 -7.38 -0.78 -5.72
CA THR A 149 -6.53 -1.91 -6.15
C THR A 149 -6.72 -2.21 -7.63
N GLU A 150 -7.96 -2.30 -8.10
CA GLU A 150 -8.25 -2.57 -9.53
C GLU A 150 -7.64 -1.49 -10.43
N LYS A 151 -7.82 -0.21 -10.09
CA LYS A 151 -7.24 0.93 -10.82
C LYS A 151 -5.72 0.92 -10.78
N ALA A 152 -5.12 0.63 -9.63
CA ALA A 152 -3.67 0.57 -9.44
C ALA A 152 -3.03 -0.54 -10.31
N ILE A 153 -3.68 -1.70 -10.43
CA ILE A 153 -3.21 -2.80 -11.29
C ILE A 153 -3.28 -2.40 -12.77
N LEU A 154 -4.37 -1.76 -13.19
CA LEU A 154 -4.52 -1.28 -14.58
C LEU A 154 -3.48 -0.20 -14.89
N ALA A 155 -3.30 0.79 -14.02
CA ALA A 155 -2.30 1.84 -14.18
C ALA A 155 -0.87 1.27 -14.18
N ALA A 156 -0.60 0.27 -13.34
CA ALA A 156 0.71 -0.39 -13.32
C ALA A 156 1.01 -1.13 -14.63
N ALA A 157 0.01 -1.69 -15.31
CA ALA A 157 0.21 -2.35 -16.61
C ALA A 157 0.70 -1.37 -17.69
N ASP A 158 0.31 -0.11 -17.60
CA ASP A 158 0.72 0.96 -18.53
C ASP A 158 2.00 1.69 -18.08
N TYR A 159 2.38 1.54 -16.82
CA TYR A 159 3.59 2.15 -16.27
C TYR A 159 4.83 1.38 -16.69
N GLU A 160 5.79 2.04 -17.32
CA GLU A 160 7.04 1.40 -17.75
C GLU A 160 8.03 1.28 -16.59
N GLY A 161 8.52 0.07 -16.36
CA GLY A 161 9.48 -0.24 -15.30
C GLY A 161 8.91 -1.03 -14.13
N PRO A 162 9.72 -1.24 -13.08
CA PRO A 162 9.34 -2.08 -11.94
C PRO A 162 8.34 -1.36 -11.01
N VAL A 163 7.29 -2.09 -10.63
CA VAL A 163 6.28 -1.62 -9.67
C VAL A 163 6.05 -2.69 -8.61
N TYR A 164 6.13 -2.30 -7.35
CA TYR A 164 5.69 -3.09 -6.20
C TYR A 164 4.30 -2.61 -5.78
N ILE A 165 3.34 -3.51 -5.72
CA ILE A 165 1.96 -3.23 -5.31
C ILE A 165 1.65 -4.05 -4.07
N ARG A 166 1.35 -3.37 -2.97
CA ARG A 166 1.09 -3.96 -1.65
C ARG A 166 -0.39 -4.09 -1.41
N ILE A 167 -0.89 -5.31 -1.20
CA ILE A 167 -2.29 -5.56 -0.84
C ILE A 167 -2.40 -6.49 0.38
N GLY A 168 -3.48 -6.31 1.16
CA GLY A 168 -3.73 -7.08 2.37
C GLY A 168 -4.42 -8.42 2.12
N ARG A 169 -4.60 -9.20 3.21
CA ARG A 169 -5.40 -10.43 3.25
C ARG A 169 -6.83 -10.17 3.68
N ALA A 170 -7.02 -9.34 4.68
CA ALA A 170 -8.31 -9.05 5.30
C ALA A 170 -9.27 -8.33 4.34
N ASN A 171 -10.56 -8.39 4.65
CA ASN A 171 -11.52 -7.48 4.05
C ASN A 171 -11.24 -6.06 4.57
N VAL A 172 -11.27 -5.10 3.65
CA VAL A 172 -10.99 -3.70 3.96
C VAL A 172 -12.21 -2.82 3.71
N PRO A 173 -12.40 -1.73 4.45
CA PRO A 173 -13.45 -0.76 4.17
C PRO A 173 -13.30 -0.16 2.79
N VAL A 174 -14.38 -0.09 2.01
CA VAL A 174 -14.39 0.56 0.69
C VAL A 174 -14.58 2.06 0.89
N CYS A 175 -13.54 2.84 0.66
CA CYS A 175 -13.53 4.29 0.90
C CYS A 175 -13.17 5.12 -0.35
N THR A 176 -12.74 4.51 -1.47
CA THR A 176 -12.27 5.21 -2.67
C THR A 176 -13.30 5.25 -3.82
N THR A 177 -14.59 5.27 -3.53
CA THR A 177 -15.68 5.34 -4.53
C THR A 177 -16.19 6.76 -4.80
N GLY A 178 -15.69 7.76 -4.09
CA GLY A 178 -16.05 9.17 -4.25
C GLY A 178 -15.65 9.75 -5.61
N LYS A 179 -16.22 10.91 -5.94
CA LYS A 179 -15.90 11.62 -7.21
C LYS A 179 -14.41 11.96 -7.34
N ASP A 180 -13.77 12.30 -6.23
CA ASP A 180 -12.35 12.67 -6.19
C ASP A 180 -11.41 11.46 -6.30
N CYS A 181 -11.96 10.24 -6.25
CA CYS A 181 -11.24 8.98 -6.37
C CYS A 181 -11.47 8.26 -7.71
N GLN A 182 -12.08 8.92 -8.70
CA GLN A 182 -12.39 8.28 -10.00
C GLN A 182 -11.14 7.95 -10.80
N ASP A 183 -10.16 8.86 -10.77
CA ASP A 183 -8.90 8.71 -11.47
C ASP A 183 -7.80 8.25 -10.51
N PHE A 184 -7.02 7.27 -10.93
CA PHE A 184 -5.82 6.81 -10.22
C PHE A 184 -4.60 7.06 -11.09
N GLU A 185 -3.66 7.82 -10.57
CA GLU A 185 -2.37 8.10 -11.22
C GLU A 185 -1.22 7.76 -10.27
N ILE A 186 -0.29 6.93 -10.72
CA ILE A 186 0.92 6.61 -9.94
C ILE A 186 1.71 7.90 -9.70
N GLY A 187 2.05 8.15 -8.44
CA GLY A 187 2.76 9.35 -8.01
C GLY A 187 1.86 10.49 -7.57
N LYS A 188 0.53 10.32 -7.60
CA LYS A 188 -0.44 11.29 -7.08
C LYS A 188 -1.11 10.78 -5.81
N ALA A 189 -1.37 11.71 -4.89
CA ALA A 189 -2.16 11.47 -3.70
C ALA A 189 -3.54 12.14 -3.83
N THR A 190 -4.53 11.61 -3.12
CA THR A 190 -5.90 12.09 -3.17
C THR A 190 -6.31 12.73 -1.86
N VAL A 191 -6.87 13.95 -1.88
CA VAL A 191 -7.52 14.55 -0.72
C VAL A 191 -8.90 13.91 -0.58
N MET A 192 -9.07 13.09 0.44
CA MET A 192 -10.32 12.39 0.74
C MET A 192 -11.31 13.26 1.53
N ARG A 193 -10.79 14.20 2.29
CA ARG A 193 -11.53 15.16 3.10
C ARG A 193 -10.70 16.42 3.31
N ASP A 194 -11.28 17.59 3.12
CA ASP A 194 -10.64 18.85 3.48
C ASP A 194 -10.72 19.15 4.98
N GLY A 195 -9.76 19.96 5.47
CA GLY A 195 -9.67 20.41 6.84
C GLY A 195 -8.49 21.34 7.07
N ASP A 196 -8.52 22.13 8.13
CA ASP A 196 -7.61 23.25 8.34
C ASP A 196 -6.74 23.14 9.61
N ASP A 197 -7.10 22.24 10.55
CA ASP A 197 -6.41 22.17 11.87
C ASP A 197 -5.27 21.16 11.92
N VAL A 198 -5.40 20.04 11.20
CA VAL A 198 -4.41 18.95 11.16
C VAL A 198 -4.57 18.17 9.86
N THR A 199 -3.48 17.63 9.32
CA THR A 199 -3.53 16.69 8.20
C THR A 199 -3.27 15.27 8.69
N LEU A 200 -4.17 14.34 8.34
CA LEU A 200 -4.03 12.89 8.53
C LEU A 200 -3.65 12.27 7.19
N VAL A 201 -2.48 11.65 7.09
CA VAL A 201 -2.00 10.99 5.87
C VAL A 201 -2.07 9.49 6.09
N GLY A 202 -2.98 8.81 5.41
CA GLY A 202 -3.15 7.37 5.46
C GLY A 202 -2.63 6.66 4.21
N THR A 203 -2.27 5.40 4.34
CA THR A 203 -2.02 4.49 3.21
C THR A 203 -2.62 3.11 3.49
N GLY A 204 -3.04 2.40 2.42
CA GLY A 204 -3.69 1.10 2.57
C GLY A 204 -4.93 1.17 3.47
N ILE A 205 -5.15 0.14 4.26
CA ILE A 205 -6.30 0.03 5.19
C ILE A 205 -6.40 1.22 6.17
N MET A 206 -5.30 1.90 6.46
CA MET A 206 -5.31 3.03 7.40
C MET A 206 -5.97 4.30 6.85
N VAL A 207 -6.27 4.39 5.56
CA VAL A 207 -7.03 5.51 4.98
C VAL A 207 -8.43 5.59 5.57
N ALA A 208 -9.15 4.47 5.64
CA ALA A 208 -10.48 4.43 6.26
C ALA A 208 -10.42 4.84 7.75
N LYS A 209 -9.40 4.37 8.49
CA LYS A 209 -9.22 4.77 9.90
C LYS A 209 -8.89 6.26 10.06
N CYS A 210 -8.19 6.86 9.10
CA CYS A 210 -7.98 8.31 9.07
C CYS A 210 -9.29 9.07 8.83
N LEU A 211 -10.18 8.55 7.98
CA LEU A 211 -11.52 9.15 7.77
C LEU A 211 -12.38 9.05 9.03
N GLU A 212 -12.39 7.89 9.70
CA GLU A 212 -13.08 7.69 10.99
C GLU A 212 -12.51 8.62 12.07
N ALA A 213 -11.18 8.75 12.16
CA ALA A 213 -10.53 9.66 13.09
C ALA A 213 -10.89 11.14 12.82
N ALA A 214 -11.01 11.52 11.54
CA ALA A 214 -11.46 12.87 11.19
C ALA A 214 -12.93 13.14 11.58
N GLU A 215 -13.79 12.12 11.55
CA GLU A 215 -15.18 12.24 12.07
C GLU A 215 -15.17 12.38 13.59
N GLU A 216 -14.32 11.64 14.30
CA GLU A 216 -14.19 11.75 15.75
C GLU A 216 -13.65 13.13 16.18
N LEU A 217 -12.59 13.60 15.54
CA LEU A 217 -12.02 14.93 15.75
C LEU A 217 -13.04 16.05 15.51
N ALA A 218 -13.91 15.92 14.51
CA ALA A 218 -14.96 16.90 14.23
C ALA A 218 -15.97 17.07 15.38
N LYS A 219 -16.23 16.03 16.19
CA LYS A 219 -17.06 16.13 17.40
C LYS A 219 -16.45 17.06 18.45
N HIS A 220 -15.13 17.20 18.41
CA HIS A 220 -14.33 18.08 19.26
C HIS A 220 -13.94 19.39 18.58
N GLN A 221 -14.63 19.79 17.49
CA GLN A 221 -14.40 21.02 16.72
C GLN A 221 -12.99 21.10 16.10
N VAL A 222 -12.37 19.97 15.81
CA VAL A 222 -11.10 19.88 15.08
C VAL A 222 -11.38 19.50 13.64
N SER A 223 -11.01 20.38 12.71
CA SER A 223 -11.16 20.20 11.26
C SER A 223 -9.95 19.47 10.68
N ALA A 224 -10.05 18.15 10.49
CA ALA A 224 -8.97 17.32 9.99
C ALA A 224 -9.06 17.10 8.47
N ARG A 225 -7.98 17.41 7.75
CA ARG A 225 -7.77 17.00 6.34
C ARG A 225 -7.33 15.54 6.34
N VAL A 226 -7.85 14.75 5.36
CA VAL A 226 -7.41 13.37 5.14
C VAL A 226 -6.85 13.23 3.73
N ILE A 227 -5.63 12.70 3.65
CA ILE A 227 -4.95 12.41 2.39
C ILE A 227 -4.75 10.90 2.28
N ASN A 228 -5.22 10.31 1.18
CA ASN A 228 -4.83 8.96 0.75
C ASN A 228 -3.52 9.06 -0.02
N LEU A 229 -2.45 8.54 0.56
CA LEU A 229 -1.13 8.46 -0.07
C LEU A 229 -0.92 7.03 -0.59
N SER A 230 -1.54 6.72 -1.73
CA SER A 230 -1.49 5.39 -2.33
C SER A 230 -0.19 5.10 -3.10
N THR A 231 0.59 6.12 -3.45
CA THR A 231 1.95 5.93 -3.99
C THR A 231 2.98 6.41 -2.99
N ILE A 232 3.84 5.48 -2.55
CA ILE A 232 4.88 5.75 -1.54
C ILE A 232 6.21 6.12 -2.21
N LYS A 233 6.37 5.72 -3.47
CA LYS A 233 7.52 6.11 -4.31
C LYS A 233 7.11 6.03 -5.79
N PRO A 234 7.20 7.16 -6.55
CA PRO A 234 7.54 8.50 -6.04
C PRO A 234 6.44 9.06 -5.13
N LEU A 235 6.83 9.90 -4.17
CA LEU A 235 5.86 10.63 -3.33
C LEU A 235 5.26 11.83 -4.09
N ASP A 236 4.01 12.14 -3.80
CA ASP A 236 3.43 13.45 -4.13
C ASP A 236 3.86 14.50 -3.10
N GLU A 237 5.11 14.95 -3.21
CA GLU A 237 5.70 15.93 -2.28
C GLU A 237 4.92 17.24 -2.27
N ARG A 238 4.36 17.63 -3.43
CA ARG A 238 3.64 18.92 -3.58
C ARG A 238 2.42 18.99 -2.67
N ILE A 239 1.61 17.91 -2.64
CA ILE A 239 0.41 17.87 -1.79
C ILE A 239 0.79 17.82 -0.30
N LEU A 240 1.86 17.09 0.05
CA LEU A 240 2.36 16.99 1.43
C LEU A 240 2.88 18.33 1.95
N ILE A 241 3.69 19.03 1.16
CA ILE A 241 4.22 20.36 1.49
C ILE A 241 3.08 21.38 1.60
N LYS A 242 2.12 21.36 0.66
CA LYS A 242 0.94 22.22 0.72
C LYS A 242 0.13 21.96 1.99
N ALA A 243 -0.19 20.71 2.27
CA ALA A 243 -0.95 20.32 3.46
C ALA A 243 -0.24 20.74 4.76
N ALA A 244 1.08 20.51 4.86
CA ALA A 244 1.88 20.91 6.01
C ALA A 244 1.82 22.42 6.26
N ARG A 245 1.92 23.23 5.19
CA ARG A 245 1.86 24.72 5.30
C ARG A 245 0.47 25.23 5.68
N GLU A 246 -0.58 24.56 5.20
CA GLU A 246 -1.97 24.99 5.44
C GLU A 246 -2.45 24.58 6.84
N THR A 247 -2.22 23.33 7.26
CA THR A 247 -2.70 22.82 8.55
C THR A 247 -1.68 22.95 9.69
N GLY A 248 -0.41 23.15 9.38
CA GLY A 248 0.65 23.38 10.36
C GLY A 248 1.06 22.15 11.20
N CYS A 249 0.47 20.97 10.98
CA CYS A 249 0.85 19.73 11.65
C CYS A 249 0.30 18.50 10.94
N ILE A 250 0.99 17.35 11.06
CA ILE A 250 0.68 16.13 10.32
C ILE A 250 0.69 14.89 11.24
N VAL A 251 -0.26 13.99 11.02
CA VAL A 251 -0.23 12.60 11.52
C VAL A 251 -0.17 11.66 10.32
N THR A 252 0.75 10.70 10.33
CA THR A 252 0.76 9.61 9.33
C THR A 252 0.27 8.31 9.95
N ALA A 253 -0.45 7.50 9.18
CA ALA A 253 -0.98 6.21 9.61
C ALA A 253 -0.73 5.13 8.55
N GLU A 254 -0.05 4.05 8.95
CA GLU A 254 0.34 2.95 8.07
C GLU A 254 0.33 1.61 8.81
N GLU A 255 -0.12 0.55 8.15
CA GLU A 255 0.00 -0.83 8.66
C GLU A 255 1.39 -1.38 8.29
N HIS A 256 2.42 -0.78 8.85
CA HIS A 256 3.82 -1.06 8.60
C HIS A 256 4.64 -0.63 9.81
N SER A 257 5.85 -1.13 9.96
CA SER A 257 6.76 -0.62 10.99
C SER A 257 6.95 0.89 10.85
N VAL A 258 6.93 1.62 11.97
CA VAL A 258 7.26 3.05 12.00
C VAL A 258 8.71 3.32 11.58
N VAL A 259 9.54 2.27 11.52
CA VAL A 259 10.93 2.36 11.08
C VAL A 259 10.96 2.30 9.54
N MET A 260 11.30 3.42 8.89
CA MET A 260 11.52 3.53 7.44
C MET A 260 10.31 3.28 6.52
N GLY A 261 9.07 3.22 7.06
CA GLY A 261 7.84 3.13 6.27
C GLY A 261 7.44 4.45 5.57
N MET A 262 6.13 4.59 5.28
CA MET A 262 5.54 5.78 4.65
C MET A 262 5.76 7.02 5.53
N GLY A 263 5.51 6.91 6.83
CA GLY A 263 5.70 8.04 7.76
C GLY A 263 7.14 8.57 7.79
N ALA A 264 8.14 7.70 7.64
CA ALA A 264 9.53 8.13 7.51
C ALA A 264 9.79 8.87 6.20
N ALA A 265 9.14 8.44 5.09
CA ALA A 265 9.25 9.15 3.82
C ALA A 265 8.64 10.55 3.88
N VAL A 266 7.46 10.68 4.47
CA VAL A 266 6.79 11.97 4.70
C VAL A 266 7.68 12.88 5.57
N ALA A 267 8.26 12.34 6.65
CA ALA A 267 9.13 13.10 7.54
C ALA A 267 10.35 13.70 6.80
N LEU A 268 10.96 12.98 5.86
CA LEU A 268 12.08 13.50 5.05
C LEU A 268 11.62 14.68 4.19
N VAL A 269 10.48 14.59 3.51
CA VAL A 269 9.93 15.71 2.74
C VAL A 269 9.67 16.94 3.62
N LEU A 270 9.12 16.71 4.83
CA LEU A 270 8.82 17.82 5.76
C LEU A 270 10.06 18.48 6.31
N VAL A 271 11.09 17.72 6.66
CA VAL A 271 12.36 18.27 7.17
C VAL A 271 13.05 19.16 6.13
N GLU A 272 12.94 18.82 4.86
CA GLU A 272 13.56 19.58 3.77
C GLU A 272 12.74 20.80 3.33
N ASN A 273 11.40 20.80 3.53
CA ASN A 273 10.51 21.77 2.88
C ASN A 273 9.53 22.53 3.78
N ALA A 274 9.11 21.94 4.90
CA ALA A 274 8.05 22.51 5.76
C ALA A 274 8.15 21.94 7.18
N HIS A 275 8.86 22.61 8.06
CA HIS A 275 9.09 22.18 9.45
C HIS A 275 7.80 22.32 10.28
N VAL A 276 7.06 21.24 10.42
CA VAL A 276 5.85 21.17 11.23
C VAL A 276 5.90 19.97 12.19
N PRO A 277 5.21 20.05 13.36
CA PRO A 277 5.04 18.89 14.22
C PRO A 277 4.44 17.71 13.48
N MET A 278 5.04 16.54 13.66
CA MET A 278 4.56 15.30 13.06
C MET A 278 4.49 14.17 14.09
N LYS A 279 3.47 13.30 13.94
CA LYS A 279 3.32 12.04 14.66
C LYS A 279 3.14 10.91 13.66
N ARG A 280 3.76 9.78 13.92
CA ARG A 280 3.59 8.56 13.14
C ARG A 280 2.78 7.55 13.94
N VAL A 281 1.74 6.97 13.33
CA VAL A 281 0.97 5.86 13.81
C VAL A 281 1.29 4.66 12.91
N GLY A 282 1.79 3.60 13.48
CA GLY A 282 2.22 2.39 12.78
C GLY A 282 2.70 1.36 13.78
N ILE A 283 3.13 0.21 13.28
CA ILE A 283 3.60 -0.89 14.12
C ILE A 283 4.91 -0.46 14.79
N PRO A 284 5.03 -0.55 16.13
CA PRO A 284 6.27 -0.24 16.83
C PRO A 284 7.40 -1.20 16.40
N ASP A 285 8.62 -0.92 16.80
CA ASP A 285 9.79 -1.76 16.48
C ASP A 285 9.71 -3.12 17.19
N SER A 286 8.79 -3.96 16.71
CA SER A 286 8.52 -5.31 17.22
C SER A 286 7.89 -6.18 16.15
N PHE A 287 8.18 -7.47 16.15
CA PHE A 287 7.47 -8.44 15.33
C PHE A 287 6.01 -8.57 15.76
N GLY A 288 5.16 -8.99 14.82
CA GLY A 288 3.78 -9.35 15.10
C GLY A 288 3.66 -10.70 15.81
N GLU A 289 2.44 -11.20 15.89
CA GLU A 289 2.09 -12.51 16.49
C GLU A 289 0.81 -13.05 15.84
N SER A 290 0.48 -14.31 16.13
CA SER A 290 -0.79 -14.90 15.70
C SER A 290 -1.97 -14.30 16.47
N GLY A 291 -3.04 -13.95 15.77
CA GLY A 291 -4.26 -13.38 16.37
C GLY A 291 -5.29 -13.02 15.30
N GLU A 292 -6.45 -12.57 15.74
CA GLU A 292 -7.45 -12.01 14.82
C GLU A 292 -6.99 -10.63 14.34
N PRO A 293 -7.23 -10.27 13.06
CA PRO A 293 -6.77 -9.01 12.49
C PRO A 293 -7.11 -7.77 13.31
N ASP A 294 -8.35 -7.65 13.79
CA ASP A 294 -8.80 -6.49 14.56
C ASP A 294 -8.14 -6.41 15.94
N ASP A 295 -7.93 -7.56 16.60
CA ASP A 295 -7.23 -7.63 17.89
C ASP A 295 -5.75 -7.22 17.73
N LEU A 296 -5.11 -7.66 16.65
CA LEU A 296 -3.74 -7.26 16.34
C LEU A 296 -3.65 -5.77 16.02
N MET A 297 -4.57 -5.24 15.21
CA MET A 297 -4.63 -3.80 14.94
C MET A 297 -4.75 -2.98 16.23
N ALA A 298 -5.63 -3.40 17.14
CA ALA A 298 -5.81 -2.75 18.45
C ALA A 298 -4.54 -2.87 19.31
N LYS A 299 -3.95 -4.06 19.42
CA LYS A 299 -2.75 -4.32 20.24
C LYS A 299 -1.55 -3.49 19.78
N TYR A 300 -1.35 -3.37 18.47
CA TYR A 300 -0.21 -2.63 17.89
C TYR A 300 -0.50 -1.14 17.68
N GLY A 301 -1.63 -0.63 18.18
CA GLY A 301 -1.95 0.79 18.17
C GLY A 301 -2.37 1.34 16.80
N LEU A 302 -2.85 0.49 15.90
CA LEU A 302 -3.37 0.87 14.58
C LEU A 302 -4.88 1.18 14.67
N THR A 303 -5.24 2.08 15.59
CA THR A 303 -6.63 2.41 15.95
C THR A 303 -6.98 3.86 15.62
N VAL A 304 -8.28 4.12 15.54
CA VAL A 304 -8.83 5.48 15.42
C VAL A 304 -8.36 6.35 16.60
N ASP A 305 -8.42 5.82 17.83
CA ASP A 305 -8.04 6.54 19.03
C ASP A 305 -6.56 6.98 18.99
N ASN A 306 -5.66 6.11 18.56
CA ASN A 306 -4.24 6.47 18.43
C ASN A 306 -3.98 7.56 17.36
N ILE A 307 -4.79 7.60 16.28
CA ILE A 307 -4.72 8.68 15.29
C ILE A 307 -5.25 9.99 15.88
N VAL A 308 -6.36 9.94 16.62
CA VAL A 308 -6.96 11.11 17.33
C VAL A 308 -5.99 11.65 18.37
N ASP A 309 -5.41 10.79 19.21
CA ASP A 309 -4.41 11.19 20.21
C ASP A 309 -3.17 11.81 19.55
N GLY A 310 -2.72 11.22 18.44
CA GLY A 310 -1.65 11.76 17.62
C GLY A 310 -1.97 13.16 17.10
N ALA A 311 -3.21 13.38 16.63
CA ALA A 311 -3.67 14.69 16.16
C ALA A 311 -3.66 15.73 17.29
N HIS A 312 -4.20 15.40 18.44
CA HIS A 312 -4.17 16.29 19.60
C HIS A 312 -2.73 16.63 20.07
N ASP A 313 -1.81 15.64 20.04
CA ASP A 313 -0.40 15.89 20.38
C ASP A 313 0.24 16.90 19.41
N VAL A 314 0.12 16.70 18.09
CA VAL A 314 0.75 17.59 17.11
C VAL A 314 0.12 18.98 17.09
N ILE A 315 -1.19 19.12 17.31
CA ILE A 315 -1.89 20.42 17.42
C ILE A 315 -1.34 21.21 18.61
N LYS A 316 -1.16 20.57 19.78
CA LYS A 316 -0.55 21.21 20.96
C LYS A 316 0.88 21.68 20.70
N ARG A 317 1.63 20.97 19.86
CA ARG A 317 3.02 21.29 19.54
C ARG A 317 3.14 22.36 18.45
N ARG A 318 2.11 22.54 17.60
CA ARG A 318 2.06 23.59 16.56
C ARG A 318 2.16 25.01 17.15
N GLY A 319 1.64 25.22 18.33
CA GLY A 319 1.61 26.53 19.02
C GLY A 319 2.88 26.87 19.84
N ARG A 320 3.92 26.02 19.79
CA ARG A 320 5.21 26.23 20.46
C ARG A 320 6.31 26.43 19.44
#